data_9e48963078ba851d22b48509479be321
#
_entry.id   9e48963078ba851d22b48509479be321
#
_cell.length_a   1.000
_cell.length_b   1.000
_cell.length_c   1.000
_cell.angle_alpha   90.00
_cell.angle_beta   90.00
_cell.angle_gamma   90.00
#
_symmetry.space_group_name_H-M   'P 1'
#
loop_
_entity.id
_entity.type
_entity.pdbx_description
1 polymer ?
#
loop_
_entity_poly.entity_id
_entity_poly.type
_entity_poly.pdbx_seq_one_letter_code
_entity_poly.pdbx_strand_id
1 'polypeptide(L)'
;MSLTPAVAALIGAAVGATGGVVTAWLTQRATGRRERERRMWDRRVETYDDMMATIRRFARMRAHAVRTSRLPDSPAGRDEADASAFLLTARIEIYGSTDLRAACEQAFAEIQNWMKAWEAWEEQGAGRRVASARDAKWLMFLKCTRDSEEADRRLLELVRRDVHG
;
A
#
# COMPACT_ATOMS: atom_id res chain seq x y z
N MET A 1 69.01 16.60 11.78
CA MET A 1 68.49 16.95 10.45
C MET A 1 67.20 17.75 10.61
N SER A 2 67.25 19.05 10.47
CA SER A 2 66.08 19.93 10.58
C SER A 2 65.33 19.96 9.26
N LEU A 3 64.07 19.53 9.24
CA LEU A 3 63.20 19.65 8.07
C LEU A 3 63.10 21.13 7.68
N THR A 4 63.38 21.45 6.43
CA THR A 4 63.21 22.82 5.94
C THR A 4 61.73 23.22 6.03
N PRO A 5 61.40 24.51 6.33
CA PRO A 5 60.04 24.96 6.48
C PRO A 5 59.14 24.63 5.27
N ALA A 6 59.73 24.59 4.09
CA ALA A 6 59.02 24.24 2.83
C ALA A 6 58.56 22.77 2.82
N VAL A 7 59.34 21.86 3.35
CA VAL A 7 58.96 20.42 3.41
C VAL A 7 57.85 20.20 4.43
N ALA A 8 57.89 20.89 5.56
CA ALA A 8 56.84 20.83 6.56
C ALA A 8 55.51 21.39 6.05
N ALA A 9 55.54 22.50 5.26
CA ALA A 9 54.35 23.07 4.62
C ALA A 9 53.74 22.11 3.56
N LEU A 10 54.57 21.43 2.76
CA LEU A 10 54.13 20.47 1.75
C LEU A 10 53.48 19.22 2.43
N ILE A 11 54.02 18.72 3.49
CA ILE A 11 53.45 17.60 4.23
C ILE A 11 52.11 18.01 4.87
N GLY A 12 52.00 19.20 5.46
CA GLY A 12 50.77 19.74 6.01
C GLY A 12 49.67 19.90 4.97
N ALA A 13 50.05 20.42 3.75
CA ALA A 13 49.09 20.56 2.65
C ALA A 13 48.60 19.19 2.13
N ALA A 14 49.50 18.20 2.00
CA ALA A 14 49.14 16.87 1.56
C ALA A 14 48.23 16.14 2.56
N VAL A 15 48.50 16.25 3.87
CA VAL A 15 47.64 15.68 4.93
C VAL A 15 46.28 16.39 5.01
N GLY A 16 46.27 17.70 4.82
CA GLY A 16 45.01 18.49 4.77
C GLY A 16 44.14 18.14 3.57
N ALA A 17 44.75 17.99 2.40
CA ALA A 17 44.03 17.61 1.17
C ALA A 17 43.44 16.20 1.24
N THR A 18 44.21 15.22 1.74
CA THR A 18 43.69 13.85 1.91
C THR A 18 42.60 13.75 2.97
N GLY A 19 42.73 14.47 4.09
CA GLY A 19 41.67 14.57 5.11
C GLY A 19 40.37 15.17 4.58
N GLY A 20 40.47 16.21 3.75
CA GLY A 20 39.32 16.85 3.10
C GLY A 20 38.58 15.92 2.15
N VAL A 21 39.30 15.18 1.30
CA VAL A 21 38.70 14.22 0.35
C VAL A 21 38.00 13.06 1.05
N VAL A 22 38.61 12.48 2.08
CA VAL A 22 38.03 11.40 2.87
C VAL A 22 36.76 11.86 3.58
N THR A 23 36.79 13.05 4.21
CA THR A 23 35.62 13.63 4.88
C THR A 23 34.49 13.93 3.89
N ALA A 24 34.79 14.53 2.72
CA ALA A 24 33.80 14.78 1.67
C ALA A 24 33.17 13.46 1.15
N TRP A 25 33.98 12.44 0.92
CA TRP A 25 33.49 11.12 0.46
C TRP A 25 32.58 10.45 1.48
N LEU A 26 32.98 10.46 2.78
CA LEU A 26 32.15 9.91 3.85
C LEU A 26 30.84 10.67 4.01
N THR A 27 30.86 11.99 3.95
CA THR A 27 29.69 12.85 4.01
C THR A 27 28.76 12.58 2.83
N GLN A 28 29.30 12.50 1.61
CA GLN A 28 28.52 12.23 0.40
C GLN A 28 27.89 10.83 0.44
N ARG A 29 28.64 9.83 0.94
CA ARG A 29 28.11 8.47 1.11
C ARG A 29 26.98 8.40 2.16
N ALA A 30 27.13 9.10 3.29
CA ALA A 30 26.12 9.19 4.33
C ALA A 30 24.85 9.95 3.85
N THR A 31 25.04 11.04 3.11
CA THR A 31 23.94 11.82 2.52
C THR A 31 23.18 10.99 1.49
N GLY A 32 23.90 10.30 0.59
CA GLY A 32 23.28 9.45 -0.43
C GLY A 32 22.50 8.28 0.16
N ARG A 33 22.92 7.74 1.31
CA ARG A 33 22.18 6.70 2.03
C ARG A 33 20.88 7.25 2.62
N ARG A 34 20.95 8.39 3.32
CA ARG A 34 19.77 9.07 3.90
C ARG A 34 18.75 9.47 2.85
N GLU A 35 19.19 9.95 1.68
CA GLU A 35 18.29 10.30 0.57
C GLU A 35 17.60 9.07 -0.03
N ARG A 36 18.30 7.92 -0.12
CA ARG A 36 17.67 6.66 -0.57
C ARG A 36 16.65 6.16 0.43
N GLU A 37 16.97 6.17 1.72
CA GLU A 37 16.05 5.78 2.80
C GLU A 37 14.81 6.68 2.80
N ARG A 38 15.00 8.01 2.64
CA ARG A 38 13.90 8.98 2.54
C ARG A 38 13.02 8.71 1.32
N ARG A 39 13.61 8.51 0.15
CA ARG A 39 12.85 8.20 -1.09
C ARG A 39 12.08 6.87 -0.96
N MET A 40 12.66 5.87 -0.34
CA MET A 40 11.97 4.60 -0.08
C MET A 40 10.79 4.80 0.88
N TRP A 41 10.98 5.62 1.91
CA TRP A 41 9.91 5.97 2.84
C TRP A 41 8.78 6.75 2.15
N ASP A 42 9.10 7.76 1.34
CA ASP A 42 8.11 8.53 0.58
C ASP A 42 7.27 7.64 -0.34
N ARG A 43 7.92 6.68 -1.04
CA ARG A 43 7.23 5.69 -1.88
C ARG A 43 6.34 4.73 -1.09
N ARG A 44 6.78 4.36 0.11
CA ARG A 44 5.98 3.53 1.01
C ARG A 44 4.72 4.25 1.46
N VAL A 45 4.85 5.49 1.89
CA VAL A 45 3.71 6.34 2.30
C VAL A 45 2.72 6.52 1.14
N GLU A 46 3.20 6.86 -0.07
CA GLU A 46 2.37 6.97 -1.28
C GLU A 46 1.59 5.66 -1.54
N THR A 47 2.24 4.50 -1.41
CA THR A 47 1.61 3.19 -1.59
C THR A 47 0.52 2.95 -0.55
N TYR A 48 0.74 3.36 0.69
CA TYR A 48 -0.24 3.21 1.77
C TYR A 48 -1.45 4.14 1.58
N ASP A 49 -1.24 5.36 1.07
CA ASP A 49 -2.32 6.28 0.74
C ASP A 49 -3.21 5.73 -0.38
N ASP A 50 -2.62 5.18 -1.45
CA ASP A 50 -3.35 4.53 -2.55
C ASP A 50 -4.16 3.32 -2.05
N MET A 51 -3.57 2.50 -1.17
CA MET A 51 -4.24 1.37 -0.55
C MET A 51 -5.42 1.82 0.32
N MET A 52 -5.22 2.84 1.15
CA MET A 52 -6.28 3.43 1.97
C MET A 52 -7.44 3.99 1.13
N ALA A 53 -7.12 4.64 0.02
CA ALA A 53 -8.13 5.13 -0.93
C ALA A 53 -8.93 3.98 -1.53
N THR A 54 -8.27 2.89 -1.90
CA THR A 54 -8.88 1.67 -2.44
C THR A 54 -9.81 1.01 -1.42
N ILE A 55 -9.35 0.79 -0.18
CA ILE A 55 -10.17 0.23 0.90
C ILE A 55 -11.42 1.09 1.13
N ARG A 56 -11.28 2.41 1.21
CA ARG A 56 -12.41 3.33 1.40
C ARG A 56 -13.40 3.28 0.24
N ARG A 57 -12.91 3.08 -0.99
CA ARG A 57 -13.78 2.91 -2.17
C ARG A 57 -14.61 1.64 -2.03
N PHE A 58 -14.01 0.50 -1.75
CA PHE A 58 -14.72 -0.76 -1.56
C PHE A 58 -15.67 -0.72 -0.35
N ALA A 59 -15.29 -0.11 0.76
CA ALA A 59 -16.16 0.08 1.91
C ALA A 59 -17.44 0.86 1.54
N ARG A 60 -17.31 1.94 0.75
CA ARG A 60 -18.49 2.69 0.24
C ARG A 60 -19.35 1.86 -0.69
N MET A 61 -18.74 1.05 -1.57
CA MET A 61 -19.48 0.15 -2.46
C MET A 61 -20.28 -0.89 -1.68
N ARG A 62 -19.67 -1.54 -0.69
CA ARG A 62 -20.34 -2.50 0.19
C ARG A 62 -21.50 -1.86 0.95
N ALA A 63 -21.26 -0.72 1.58
CA ALA A 63 -22.31 0.01 2.31
C ALA A 63 -23.48 0.43 1.39
N HIS A 64 -23.19 0.84 0.16
CA HIS A 64 -24.21 1.15 -0.84
C HIS A 64 -25.00 -0.10 -1.23
N ALA A 65 -24.32 -1.21 -1.58
CA ALA A 65 -24.95 -2.46 -1.99
C ALA A 65 -25.86 -3.03 -0.90
N VAL A 66 -25.41 -3.03 0.37
CA VAL A 66 -26.24 -3.48 1.51
C VAL A 66 -27.48 -2.61 1.69
N ARG A 67 -27.35 -1.29 1.55
CA ARG A 67 -28.47 -0.35 1.78
C ARG A 67 -29.48 -0.35 0.65
N THR A 68 -29.02 -0.44 -0.59
CA THR A 68 -29.87 -0.22 -1.78
C THR A 68 -30.20 -1.50 -2.53
N SER A 69 -29.55 -2.62 -2.20
CA SER A 69 -29.59 -3.87 -2.96
C SER A 69 -29.19 -3.65 -4.43
N ARG A 70 -28.26 -2.72 -4.67
CA ARG A 70 -27.71 -2.39 -6.00
C ARG A 70 -26.24 -2.02 -5.85
N LEU A 71 -25.42 -2.40 -6.82
CA LEU A 71 -24.08 -1.83 -6.92
C LEU A 71 -24.18 -0.39 -7.48
N PRO A 72 -23.33 0.53 -7.02
CA PRO A 72 -23.22 1.84 -7.65
C PRO A 72 -22.69 1.68 -9.07
N ASP A 73 -23.16 2.52 -9.98
CA ASP A 73 -22.58 2.61 -11.32
C ASP A 73 -21.10 2.95 -11.19
N SER A 74 -20.24 2.10 -11.76
CA SER A 74 -18.79 2.37 -11.73
C SER A 74 -18.45 3.38 -12.83
N PRO A 75 -17.99 4.59 -12.48
CA PRO A 75 -17.55 5.56 -13.49
C PRO A 75 -16.26 5.13 -14.21
N ALA A 76 -15.47 4.26 -13.59
CA ALA A 76 -14.27 3.66 -14.17
C ALA A 76 -14.64 2.31 -14.78
N GLY A 77 -14.22 2.05 -16.01
CA GLY A 77 -14.36 0.75 -16.65
C GLY A 77 -13.70 -0.36 -15.82
N ARG A 78 -14.14 -1.61 -16.01
CA ARG A 78 -13.59 -2.77 -15.30
C ARG A 78 -12.07 -2.86 -15.53
N ASP A 79 -11.60 -2.63 -16.74
CA ASP A 79 -10.19 -2.68 -17.12
C ASP A 79 -9.32 -1.67 -16.37
N GLU A 80 -9.83 -0.46 -16.11
CA GLU A 80 -9.13 0.58 -15.35
C GLU A 80 -9.03 0.21 -13.86
N ALA A 81 -10.09 -0.40 -13.31
CA ALA A 81 -10.09 -0.88 -11.94
C ALA A 81 -9.09 -2.04 -11.74
N ASP A 82 -9.02 -2.96 -12.70
CA ASP A 82 -8.10 -4.11 -12.68
C ASP A 82 -6.63 -3.65 -12.83
N ALA A 83 -6.35 -2.71 -13.72
CA ALA A 83 -5.03 -2.12 -13.88
C ALA A 83 -4.57 -1.38 -12.61
N SER A 84 -5.46 -0.64 -11.96
CA SER A 84 -5.17 0.05 -10.70
C SER A 84 -4.89 -0.93 -9.57
N ALA A 85 -5.66 -2.02 -9.46
CA ALA A 85 -5.44 -3.07 -8.47
C ALA A 85 -4.10 -3.80 -8.69
N PHE A 86 -3.75 -4.11 -9.94
CA PHE A 86 -2.48 -4.72 -10.30
C PHE A 86 -1.28 -3.84 -9.90
N LEU A 87 -1.32 -2.55 -10.23
CA LEU A 87 -0.26 -1.61 -9.87
C LEU A 87 -0.10 -1.47 -8.35
N LEU A 88 -1.21 -1.43 -7.62
CA LEU A 88 -1.19 -1.37 -6.17
C LEU A 88 -0.55 -2.62 -5.57
N THR A 89 -0.92 -3.81 -6.04
CA THR A 89 -0.32 -5.09 -5.60
C THR A 89 1.18 -5.11 -5.85
N ALA A 90 1.64 -4.73 -7.05
CA ALA A 90 3.06 -4.66 -7.38
C ALA A 90 3.84 -3.67 -6.47
N ARG A 91 3.25 -2.52 -6.12
CA ARG A 91 3.87 -1.57 -5.19
C ARG A 91 3.96 -2.14 -3.77
N ILE A 92 2.93 -2.85 -3.31
CA ILE A 92 2.93 -3.49 -1.99
C ILE A 92 3.96 -4.62 -1.92
N GLU A 93 4.18 -5.38 -3.00
CA GLU A 93 5.25 -6.37 -3.09
C GLU A 93 6.64 -5.74 -2.93
N ILE A 94 6.86 -4.55 -3.49
CA ILE A 94 8.16 -3.87 -3.45
C ILE A 94 8.39 -3.16 -2.11
N TYR A 95 7.38 -2.47 -1.59
CA TYR A 95 7.53 -1.53 -0.48
C TYR A 95 6.91 -2.00 0.84
N GLY A 96 5.98 -2.97 0.80
CA GLY A 96 5.29 -3.48 1.98
C GLY A 96 6.11 -4.47 2.80
N SER A 97 5.84 -4.53 4.11
CA SER A 97 6.34 -5.61 4.97
C SER A 97 5.71 -6.95 4.58
N THR A 98 6.30 -8.06 5.02
CA THR A 98 5.77 -9.41 4.75
C THR A 98 4.35 -9.58 5.29
N ASP A 99 4.09 -9.08 6.50
CA ASP A 99 2.78 -9.15 7.14
C ASP A 99 1.73 -8.33 6.38
N LEU A 100 2.13 -7.14 5.88
CA LEU A 100 1.27 -6.28 5.10
C LEU A 100 0.92 -6.91 3.75
N ARG A 101 1.89 -7.57 3.09
CA ARG A 101 1.65 -8.29 1.83
C ARG A 101 0.61 -9.39 2.01
N ALA A 102 0.81 -10.25 3.02
CA ALA A 102 -0.12 -11.34 3.33
C ALA A 102 -1.53 -10.82 3.67
N ALA A 103 -1.64 -9.75 4.44
CA ALA A 103 -2.93 -9.13 4.76
C ALA A 103 -3.60 -8.49 3.54
N CYS A 104 -2.82 -7.91 2.61
CA CYS A 104 -3.32 -7.35 1.37
C CYS A 104 -3.87 -8.45 0.45
N GLU A 105 -3.15 -9.56 0.28
CA GLU A 105 -3.61 -10.73 -0.48
C GLU A 105 -4.93 -11.27 0.10
N GLN A 106 -5.02 -11.39 1.43
CA GLN A 106 -6.24 -11.81 2.10
C GLN A 106 -7.39 -10.83 1.84
N ALA A 107 -7.16 -9.51 1.97
CA ALA A 107 -8.19 -8.50 1.72
C ALA A 107 -8.69 -8.53 0.28
N PHE A 108 -7.81 -8.71 -0.70
CA PHE A 108 -8.21 -8.88 -2.11
C PHE A 108 -9.01 -10.16 -2.33
N ALA A 109 -8.62 -11.29 -1.72
CA ALA A 109 -9.38 -12.52 -1.81
C ALA A 109 -10.81 -12.36 -1.25
N GLU A 110 -10.95 -11.67 -0.12
CA GLU A 110 -12.27 -11.40 0.47
C GLU A 110 -13.11 -10.42 -0.37
N ILE A 111 -12.49 -9.44 -1.04
CA ILE A 111 -13.18 -8.59 -2.01
C ILE A 111 -13.69 -9.42 -3.20
N GLN A 112 -12.89 -10.34 -3.72
CA GLN A 112 -13.31 -11.24 -4.81
C GLN A 112 -14.45 -12.16 -4.38
N ASN A 113 -14.39 -12.72 -3.16
CA ASN A 113 -15.46 -13.54 -2.60
C ASN A 113 -16.76 -12.73 -2.45
N TRP A 114 -16.65 -11.48 -2.00
CA TRP A 114 -17.76 -10.55 -1.91
C TRP A 114 -18.39 -10.27 -3.28
N MET A 115 -17.58 -10.01 -4.31
CA MET A 115 -18.07 -9.80 -5.68
C MET A 115 -18.78 -11.05 -6.24
N LYS A 116 -18.20 -12.23 -6.08
CA LYS A 116 -18.82 -13.51 -6.50
C LYS A 116 -20.16 -13.73 -5.79
N ALA A 117 -20.22 -13.44 -4.50
CA ALA A 117 -21.48 -13.57 -3.73
C ALA A 117 -22.55 -12.59 -4.23
N TRP A 118 -22.14 -11.38 -4.63
CA TRP A 118 -23.03 -10.42 -5.27
C TRP A 118 -23.55 -10.93 -6.62
N GLU A 119 -22.67 -11.35 -7.52
CA GLU A 119 -23.00 -11.90 -8.84
C GLU A 119 -23.98 -13.07 -8.70
N ALA A 120 -23.70 -14.02 -7.81
CA ALA A 120 -24.56 -15.16 -7.54
C ALA A 120 -25.97 -14.76 -7.04
N TRP A 121 -26.08 -13.65 -6.28
CA TRP A 121 -27.38 -13.13 -5.86
C TRP A 121 -28.09 -12.40 -7.00
N GLU A 122 -27.38 -11.61 -7.80
CA GLU A 122 -27.91 -10.84 -8.93
C GLU A 122 -28.46 -11.77 -10.05
N GLU A 123 -27.79 -12.87 -10.37
CA GLU A 123 -28.25 -13.87 -11.35
C GLU A 123 -29.64 -14.44 -11.03
N GLN A 124 -30.07 -14.43 -9.77
CA GLN A 124 -31.43 -14.84 -9.38
C GLN A 124 -32.52 -13.79 -9.71
N GLY A 125 -32.20 -12.73 -10.41
CA GLY A 125 -33.15 -11.68 -10.79
C GLY A 125 -33.37 -10.63 -9.69
N ALA A 126 -32.32 -10.34 -8.93
CA ALA A 126 -32.30 -9.38 -7.82
C ALA A 126 -32.75 -7.95 -8.19
N GLY A 127 -32.58 -7.53 -9.43
CA GLY A 127 -33.10 -6.22 -9.90
C GLY A 127 -34.62 -6.05 -9.78
N ARG A 128 -35.35 -7.14 -9.45
CA ARG A 128 -36.80 -7.19 -9.24
C ARG A 128 -37.20 -7.66 -7.84
N ARG A 129 -36.23 -8.05 -6.97
CA ARG A 129 -36.51 -8.58 -5.64
C ARG A 129 -35.99 -7.63 -4.57
N VAL A 130 -36.78 -7.46 -3.54
CA VAL A 130 -36.34 -6.82 -2.29
C VAL A 130 -35.47 -7.84 -1.57
N ALA A 131 -34.27 -7.45 -1.15
CA ALA A 131 -33.37 -8.25 -0.33
C ALA A 131 -34.13 -8.77 0.91
N SER A 132 -34.13 -10.09 1.11
CA SER A 132 -34.87 -10.73 2.20
C SER A 132 -33.91 -11.48 3.11
N ALA A 133 -34.14 -11.38 4.43
CA ALA A 133 -33.45 -12.18 5.43
C ALA A 133 -33.67 -13.71 5.29
N ARG A 134 -34.58 -14.15 4.41
CA ARG A 134 -34.81 -15.56 4.10
C ARG A 134 -34.09 -16.03 2.83
N ASP A 135 -33.48 -15.12 2.08
CA ASP A 135 -32.74 -15.46 0.87
C ASP A 135 -31.32 -15.92 1.25
N ALA A 136 -31.04 -17.20 1.02
CA ALA A 136 -29.74 -17.81 1.37
C ALA A 136 -28.56 -17.14 0.64
N LYS A 137 -28.73 -16.68 -0.62
CA LYS A 137 -27.69 -15.99 -1.36
C LYS A 137 -27.47 -14.57 -0.85
N TRP A 138 -28.54 -13.87 -0.45
CA TRP A 138 -28.42 -12.59 0.24
C TRP A 138 -27.69 -12.72 1.57
N LEU A 139 -28.01 -13.74 2.37
CA LEU A 139 -27.29 -14.02 3.62
C LEU A 139 -25.82 -14.34 3.38
N MET A 140 -25.48 -15.08 2.32
CA MET A 140 -24.11 -15.33 1.92
C MET A 140 -23.40 -14.03 1.55
N PHE A 141 -24.04 -13.16 0.75
CA PHE A 141 -23.50 -11.84 0.41
C PHE A 141 -23.24 -11.00 1.66
N LEU A 142 -24.17 -10.96 2.62
CA LEU A 142 -23.96 -10.25 3.89
C LEU A 142 -22.82 -10.84 4.73
N LYS A 143 -22.63 -12.17 4.69
CA LYS A 143 -21.50 -12.83 5.33
C LYS A 143 -20.19 -12.38 4.68
N CYS A 144 -20.05 -12.49 3.35
CA CYS A 144 -18.86 -12.05 2.63
C CYS A 144 -18.58 -10.55 2.81
N THR A 145 -19.64 -9.72 2.97
CA THR A 145 -19.48 -8.29 3.32
C THR A 145 -18.75 -8.13 4.66
N ARG A 146 -19.16 -8.85 5.70
CA ARG A 146 -18.51 -8.79 7.02
C ARG A 146 -17.08 -9.33 7.01
N ASP A 147 -16.86 -10.45 6.32
CA ASP A 147 -15.54 -11.05 6.20
C ASP A 147 -14.56 -10.08 5.50
N SER A 148 -15.01 -9.40 4.44
CA SER A 148 -14.24 -8.37 3.74
C SER A 148 -13.99 -7.11 4.60
N GLU A 149 -14.95 -6.67 5.42
CA GLU A 149 -14.77 -5.57 6.37
C GLU A 149 -13.77 -5.91 7.48
N GLU A 150 -13.73 -7.16 7.92
CA GLU A 150 -12.75 -7.63 8.89
C GLU A 150 -11.33 -7.65 8.30
N ALA A 151 -11.19 -8.13 7.07
CA ALA A 151 -9.91 -8.12 6.36
C ALA A 151 -9.39 -6.68 6.16
N ASP A 152 -10.26 -5.73 5.79
CA ASP A 152 -9.93 -4.31 5.70
C ASP A 152 -9.43 -3.75 7.03
N ARG A 153 -10.08 -4.08 8.15
CA ARG A 153 -9.66 -3.61 9.49
C ARG A 153 -8.26 -4.11 9.84
N ARG A 154 -7.98 -5.40 9.61
CA ARG A 154 -6.65 -5.99 9.85
C ARG A 154 -5.57 -5.31 9.02
N LEU A 155 -5.86 -5.06 7.74
CA LEU A 155 -4.96 -4.38 6.84
C LEU A 155 -4.66 -2.95 7.33
N LEU A 156 -5.67 -2.20 7.75
CA LEU A 156 -5.53 -0.85 8.31
C LEU A 156 -4.69 -0.82 9.59
N GLU A 157 -4.83 -1.82 10.46
CA GLU A 157 -4.04 -1.94 11.69
C GLU A 157 -2.56 -2.19 11.39
N LEU A 158 -2.27 -3.03 10.39
CA LEU A 158 -0.90 -3.30 9.95
C LEU A 158 -0.26 -2.06 9.31
N VAL A 159 -0.99 -1.31 8.49
CA VAL A 159 -0.50 -0.04 7.94
C VAL A 159 -0.15 0.94 9.05
N ARG A 160 -1.02 1.11 10.04
CA ARG A 160 -0.75 2.00 11.17
C ARG A 160 0.49 1.57 11.94
N ARG A 161 0.68 0.28 12.15
CA ARG A 161 1.87 -0.26 12.81
C ARG A 161 3.13 0.01 11.99
N ASP A 162 3.08 -0.24 10.68
CA ASP A 162 4.21 -0.05 9.77
C ASP A 162 4.63 1.43 9.62
N VAL A 163 3.69 2.37 9.80
CA VAL A 163 3.95 3.82 9.73
C VAL A 163 4.50 4.37 11.05
N HIS A 164 4.13 3.78 12.18
CA HIS A 164 4.50 4.29 13.52
C HIS A 164 5.62 3.49 14.20
N GLY A 165 6.04 2.35 13.66
CA GLY A 165 7.13 1.50 14.18
C GLY A 165 8.43 1.77 13.49
#